data_7495983687825ce81d032be3132464ac
#
_entry.id   7495983687825ce81d032be3132464ac
#
_cell.length_a   1.000
_cell.length_b   1.000
_cell.length_c   1.000
_cell.angle_alpha   90.00
_cell.angle_beta   90.00
_cell.angle_gamma   90.00
#
_symmetry.space_group_name_H-M   'P 1'
#
loop_
_entity.id
_entity.type
_entity.pdbx_description
1 polymer ?
#
loop_
_entity_poly.entity_id
_entity_poly.type
_entity_poly.pdbx_seq_one_letter_code
_entity_poly.pdbx_strand_id
1 'polypeptide(L)'
;MMRLSNKQIQNFKNTGFLIVRKLYYGEELNEITQWVDEVANYPEIKNKYMMYFEQSKINEKKRILSRMENLEPFHKGFSELFISGKIQNITSELFGENAILFKDKINFKMPGGDGFKAHQDVQAGWDKYAKLHITALVTIDASNTENGCLEIAANHHDKGLIGEQWAPLEENALDYKPVQTEPGDAIFFDSYAPHRSGPNLTHVKRRVLYVTYNAMSEGDSREKYYSDKRLSYPPAIERNPNKEYIFKV
;
A
#
# COMPACT_ATOMS: atom_id res chain seq x y z
N MET A 1 22.77 -10.05 -2.74
CA MET A 1 21.82 -8.97 -2.51
C MET A 1 21.51 -8.35 -3.87
N MET A 2 20.23 -8.23 -4.26
CA MET A 2 19.84 -7.57 -5.51
C MET A 2 20.15 -6.07 -5.40
N ARG A 3 20.79 -5.49 -6.41
CA ARG A 3 21.04 -4.05 -6.50
C ARG A 3 20.36 -3.47 -7.73
N LEU A 4 19.84 -2.27 -7.60
CA LEU A 4 19.30 -1.54 -8.73
C LEU A 4 20.41 -1.07 -9.68
N SER A 5 20.18 -1.14 -10.97
CA SER A 5 21.03 -0.48 -11.95
C SER A 5 20.82 1.05 -11.91
N ASN A 6 21.82 1.82 -12.33
CA ASN A 6 21.70 3.27 -12.47
C ASN A 6 20.51 3.66 -13.36
N LYS A 7 20.20 2.86 -14.38
CA LYS A 7 19.03 3.06 -15.25
C LYS A 7 17.71 2.95 -14.50
N GLN A 8 17.58 1.98 -13.57
CA GLN A 8 16.38 1.81 -12.76
C GLN A 8 16.19 2.97 -11.77
N ILE A 9 17.28 3.39 -11.10
CA ILE A 9 17.25 4.54 -10.19
C ILE A 9 16.87 5.81 -10.97
N GLN A 10 17.46 6.03 -12.14
CA GLN A 10 17.13 7.20 -12.96
C GLN A 10 15.69 7.14 -13.49
N ASN A 11 15.18 5.96 -13.83
CA ASN A 11 13.79 5.78 -14.23
C ASN A 11 12.83 6.17 -13.08
N PHE A 12 13.09 5.68 -11.86
CA PHE A 12 12.30 6.08 -10.69
C PHE A 12 12.30 7.60 -10.49
N LYS A 13 13.47 8.22 -10.54
CA LYS A 13 13.61 9.68 -10.40
C LYS A 13 12.86 10.48 -11.48
N ASN A 14 12.72 9.93 -12.67
CA ASN A 14 12.04 10.61 -13.78
C ASN A 14 10.53 10.39 -13.74
N THR A 15 10.07 9.17 -13.37
CA THR A 15 8.67 8.79 -13.54
C THR A 15 7.86 8.77 -12.24
N GLY A 16 8.54 8.73 -11.07
CA GLY A 16 7.94 8.58 -9.76
C GLY A 16 7.63 7.14 -9.37
N PHE A 17 7.95 6.14 -10.21
CA PHE A 17 7.77 4.74 -9.88
C PHE A 17 8.75 3.82 -10.61
N LEU A 18 8.92 2.61 -10.07
CA LEU A 18 9.76 1.55 -10.62
C LEU A 18 9.05 0.20 -10.50
N ILE A 19 9.07 -0.60 -11.56
CA ILE A 19 8.58 -1.97 -11.55
C ILE A 19 9.80 -2.92 -11.49
N VAL A 20 9.79 -3.81 -10.49
CA VAL A 20 10.77 -4.90 -10.36
C VAL A 20 10.03 -6.21 -10.55
N ARG A 21 10.25 -6.85 -11.69
CA ARG A 21 9.61 -8.12 -12.03
C ARG A 21 10.24 -9.27 -11.26
N LYS A 22 9.43 -10.22 -10.80
CA LYS A 22 9.86 -11.44 -10.09
C LYS A 22 10.82 -11.16 -8.93
N LEU A 23 10.52 -10.13 -8.12
CA LEU A 23 11.30 -9.83 -6.91
C LEU A 23 11.25 -11.00 -5.93
N TYR A 24 10.08 -11.62 -5.82
CA TYR A 24 9.83 -12.84 -5.07
C TYR A 24 9.39 -13.96 -6.00
N TYR A 25 9.86 -15.18 -5.77
CA TYR A 25 9.51 -16.36 -6.57
C TYR A 25 9.76 -17.64 -5.78
N GLY A 26 9.24 -18.78 -6.28
CA GLY A 26 9.46 -20.09 -5.68
C GLY A 26 8.97 -20.17 -4.23
N GLU A 27 9.77 -20.76 -3.36
CA GLU A 27 9.43 -20.99 -1.95
C GLU A 27 9.18 -19.69 -1.19
N GLU A 28 9.99 -18.66 -1.43
CA GLU A 28 9.85 -17.36 -0.77
C GLU A 28 8.48 -16.70 -1.07
N LEU A 29 8.03 -16.73 -2.33
CA LEU A 29 6.71 -16.23 -2.69
C LEU A 29 5.59 -17.08 -2.08
N ASN A 30 5.78 -18.39 -2.02
CA ASN A 30 4.81 -19.31 -1.41
C ASN A 30 4.68 -19.03 0.10
N GLU A 31 5.79 -18.81 0.81
CA GLU A 31 5.77 -18.43 2.23
C GLU A 31 5.01 -17.11 2.45
N ILE A 32 5.35 -16.08 1.67
CA ILE A 32 4.66 -14.77 1.78
C ILE A 32 3.16 -14.93 1.52
N THR A 33 2.79 -15.75 0.54
CA THR A 33 1.38 -16.03 0.21
C THR A 33 0.68 -16.75 1.35
N GLN A 34 1.33 -17.72 2.00
CA GLN A 34 0.82 -18.42 3.18
C GLN A 34 0.62 -17.47 4.36
N TRP A 35 1.55 -16.56 4.63
CA TRP A 35 1.38 -15.53 5.68
C TRP A 35 0.20 -14.61 5.40
N VAL A 36 -0.02 -14.24 4.12
CA VAL A 36 -1.20 -13.44 3.73
C VAL A 36 -2.50 -14.22 3.94
N ASP A 37 -2.52 -15.53 3.65
CA ASP A 37 -3.68 -16.40 3.92
C ASP A 37 -3.88 -16.61 5.42
N GLU A 38 -2.82 -16.73 6.21
CA GLU A 38 -2.87 -16.86 7.67
C GLU A 38 -3.52 -15.63 8.31
N VAL A 39 -2.98 -14.43 8.06
CA VAL A 39 -3.49 -13.20 8.69
C VAL A 39 -4.90 -12.83 8.23
N ALA A 40 -5.31 -13.25 7.04
CA ALA A 40 -6.68 -13.07 6.56
C ALA A 40 -7.72 -13.81 7.43
N ASN A 41 -7.29 -14.85 8.16
CA ASN A 41 -8.11 -15.63 9.08
C ASN A 41 -7.97 -15.20 10.54
N TYR A 42 -7.20 -14.17 10.85
CA TYR A 42 -7.07 -13.65 12.19
C TYR A 42 -8.41 -13.10 12.73
N PRO A 43 -8.70 -13.26 14.03
CA PRO A 43 -9.86 -12.62 14.65
C PRO A 43 -9.63 -11.10 14.75
N GLU A 44 -10.71 -10.30 14.73
CA GLU A 44 -10.63 -8.88 15.08
C GLU A 44 -10.29 -8.74 16.58
N ILE A 45 -9.16 -8.10 16.91
CA ILE A 45 -8.71 -7.89 18.30
C ILE A 45 -8.33 -6.41 18.48
N LYS A 46 -8.93 -5.76 19.50
CA LYS A 46 -8.62 -4.36 19.84
C LYS A 46 -7.14 -4.19 20.21
N ASN A 47 -6.58 -3.04 19.81
CA ASN A 47 -5.20 -2.62 20.12
C ASN A 47 -4.10 -3.52 19.53
N LYS A 48 -4.45 -4.38 18.56
CA LYS A 48 -3.48 -5.16 17.78
C LYS A 48 -3.40 -4.63 16.34
N TYR A 49 -3.29 -5.52 15.36
CA TYR A 49 -3.42 -5.19 13.94
C TYR A 49 -4.79 -4.58 13.65
N MET A 50 -4.89 -3.81 12.57
CA MET A 50 -6.10 -3.04 12.24
C MET A 50 -6.81 -3.69 11.05
N MET A 51 -7.97 -4.29 11.27
CA MET A 51 -8.78 -4.91 10.22
C MET A 51 -9.91 -3.97 9.78
N TYR A 52 -10.01 -3.79 8.46
CA TYR A 52 -11.04 -2.98 7.84
C TYR A 52 -11.86 -3.82 6.88
N PHE A 53 -13.17 -3.62 6.91
CA PHE A 53 -14.11 -4.36 6.09
C PHE A 53 -14.98 -3.41 5.29
N GLU A 54 -15.51 -3.92 4.20
CA GLU A 54 -16.46 -3.22 3.34
C GLU A 54 -17.58 -4.14 2.89
N GLN A 55 -18.65 -3.57 2.32
CA GLN A 55 -19.71 -4.36 1.68
C GLN A 55 -19.33 -4.67 0.24
N SER A 56 -19.49 -5.92 -0.17
CA SER A 56 -19.18 -6.35 -1.53
C SER A 56 -20.10 -5.67 -2.53
N LYS A 57 -19.56 -5.07 -3.60
CA LYS A 57 -20.34 -4.45 -4.70
C LYS A 57 -21.11 -5.44 -5.55
N ILE A 58 -20.76 -6.73 -5.53
CA ILE A 58 -21.47 -7.79 -6.24
C ILE A 58 -22.43 -8.58 -5.35
N ASN A 59 -22.37 -8.40 -4.03
CA ASN A 59 -23.28 -8.98 -3.05
C ASN A 59 -23.33 -8.09 -1.80
N GLU A 60 -24.22 -7.13 -1.77
CA GLU A 60 -24.37 -6.14 -0.70
C GLU A 60 -24.62 -6.73 0.71
N LYS A 61 -25.06 -8.00 0.81
CA LYS A 61 -25.22 -8.69 2.10
C LYS A 61 -23.89 -9.25 2.63
N LYS A 62 -22.85 -9.29 1.81
CA LYS A 62 -21.56 -9.88 2.17
C LYS A 62 -20.57 -8.82 2.65
N ARG A 63 -20.22 -8.86 3.94
CA ARG A 63 -19.08 -8.13 4.50
C ARG A 63 -17.79 -8.84 4.09
N ILE A 64 -16.87 -8.13 3.46
CA ILE A 64 -15.59 -8.66 2.99
C ILE A 64 -14.43 -7.91 3.65
N LEU A 65 -13.32 -8.63 3.92
CA LEU A 65 -12.09 -8.02 4.39
C LEU A 65 -11.51 -7.14 3.28
N SER A 66 -11.36 -5.86 3.54
CA SER A 66 -10.83 -4.87 2.59
C SER A 66 -9.33 -4.68 2.77
N ARG A 67 -8.87 -4.49 4.01
CA ARG A 67 -7.45 -4.34 4.31
C ARG A 67 -7.11 -4.67 5.75
N MET A 68 -5.85 -5.03 5.97
CA MET A 68 -5.24 -5.11 7.29
C MET A 68 -4.01 -4.20 7.34
N GLU A 69 -3.77 -3.57 8.49
CA GLU A 69 -2.63 -2.67 8.71
C GLU A 69 -1.96 -2.98 10.06
N ASN A 70 -0.71 -2.53 10.21
CA ASN A 70 0.08 -2.72 11.42
C ASN A 70 0.31 -4.20 11.76
N LEU A 71 0.75 -4.98 10.78
CA LEU A 71 1.01 -6.41 10.91
C LEU A 71 2.41 -6.71 11.46
N GLU A 72 3.36 -5.82 11.18
CA GLU A 72 4.77 -6.01 11.52
C GLU A 72 4.98 -6.46 12.99
N PRO A 73 4.39 -5.84 14.02
CA PRO A 73 4.62 -6.25 15.41
C PRO A 73 3.95 -7.58 15.81
N PHE A 74 3.08 -8.13 14.96
CA PHE A 74 2.22 -9.28 15.29
C PHE A 74 2.46 -10.51 14.43
N HIS A 75 3.40 -10.43 13.46
CA HIS A 75 3.72 -11.55 12.59
C HIS A 75 5.22 -11.54 12.23
N LYS A 76 5.97 -12.52 12.76
CA LYS A 76 7.43 -12.59 12.63
C LYS A 76 7.91 -12.55 11.18
N GLY A 77 7.29 -13.33 10.27
CA GLY A 77 7.68 -13.35 8.87
C GLY A 77 7.49 -11.98 8.18
N PHE A 78 6.40 -11.27 8.46
CA PHE A 78 6.22 -9.90 7.96
C PHE A 78 7.21 -8.92 8.59
N SER A 79 7.54 -9.05 9.87
CA SER A 79 8.56 -8.22 10.51
C SER A 79 9.91 -8.35 9.79
N GLU A 80 10.37 -9.58 9.56
CA GLU A 80 11.61 -9.84 8.84
C GLU A 80 11.56 -9.33 7.38
N LEU A 81 10.44 -9.57 6.68
CA LEU A 81 10.24 -9.13 5.31
C LEU A 81 10.28 -7.60 5.17
N PHE A 82 9.70 -6.87 6.12
CA PHE A 82 9.54 -5.42 6.05
C PHE A 82 10.75 -4.65 6.56
N ILE A 83 11.46 -5.18 7.58
CA ILE A 83 12.55 -4.44 8.25
C ILE A 83 13.92 -4.74 7.65
N SER A 84 14.13 -5.96 7.11
CA SER A 84 15.45 -6.39 6.62
C SER A 84 15.41 -7.12 5.27
N GLY A 85 14.25 -7.09 4.60
CA GLY A 85 14.01 -7.81 3.35
C GLY A 85 14.46 -7.05 2.10
N LYS A 86 14.21 -7.67 0.94
CA LYS A 86 14.55 -7.11 -0.39
C LYS A 86 13.87 -5.75 -0.64
N ILE A 87 12.61 -5.57 -0.21
CA ILE A 87 11.89 -4.30 -0.42
C ILE A 87 12.51 -3.14 0.36
N GLN A 88 12.92 -3.35 1.62
CA GLN A 88 13.62 -2.34 2.40
C GLN A 88 14.96 -1.95 1.76
N ASN A 89 15.73 -2.95 1.29
CA ASN A 89 17.02 -2.72 0.64
C ASN A 89 16.87 -1.89 -0.65
N ILE A 90 15.90 -2.26 -1.52
CA ILE A 90 15.63 -1.52 -2.76
C ILE A 90 15.15 -0.09 -2.44
N THR A 91 14.28 0.07 -1.46
CA THR A 91 13.81 1.40 -1.04
C THR A 91 14.95 2.25 -0.52
N SER A 92 15.90 1.67 0.23
CA SER A 92 17.11 2.37 0.67
C SER A 92 17.97 2.85 -0.51
N GLU A 93 18.12 2.05 -1.56
CA GLU A 93 18.82 2.48 -2.78
C GLU A 93 18.09 3.63 -3.51
N LEU A 94 16.75 3.63 -3.51
CA LEU A 94 15.94 4.71 -4.10
C LEU A 94 16.04 6.01 -3.30
N PHE A 95 16.11 5.95 -1.97
CA PHE A 95 16.38 7.12 -1.12
C PHE A 95 17.84 7.58 -1.20
N GLY A 96 18.79 6.68 -1.48
CA GLY A 96 20.23 6.93 -1.36
C GLY A 96 20.74 6.85 0.07
N GLU A 97 19.93 6.41 1.01
CA GLU A 97 20.24 6.17 2.43
C GLU A 97 19.37 5.05 2.99
N ASN A 98 19.59 4.64 4.24
CA ASN A 98 18.75 3.62 4.86
C ASN A 98 17.29 4.05 4.94
N ALA A 99 16.40 3.16 4.51
CA ALA A 99 14.97 3.31 4.65
C ALA A 99 14.49 2.72 5.98
N ILE A 100 13.58 3.42 6.65
CA ILE A 100 12.93 2.96 7.88
C ILE A 100 11.44 2.72 7.62
N LEU A 101 10.89 1.66 8.21
CA LEU A 101 9.49 1.27 8.03
C LEU A 101 8.56 2.31 8.66
N PHE A 102 7.72 2.94 7.84
CA PHE A 102 6.69 3.87 8.27
C PHE A 102 5.34 3.18 8.48
N LYS A 103 4.91 2.39 7.48
CA LYS A 103 3.58 1.79 7.46
C LYS A 103 3.59 0.49 6.69
N ASP A 104 2.77 -0.46 7.15
CA ASP A 104 2.49 -1.68 6.40
C ASP A 104 0.98 -1.94 6.31
N LYS A 105 0.54 -2.45 5.18
CA LYS A 105 -0.83 -2.92 4.95
C LYS A 105 -0.88 -4.03 3.91
N ILE A 106 -1.93 -4.85 4.00
CA ILE A 106 -2.38 -5.74 2.94
C ILE A 106 -3.73 -5.24 2.46
N ASN A 107 -3.87 -4.99 1.17
CA ASN A 107 -5.17 -4.78 0.55
C ASN A 107 -5.71 -6.11 0.04
N PHE A 108 -6.87 -6.50 0.55
CA PHE A 108 -7.62 -7.68 0.16
C PHE A 108 -8.73 -7.26 -0.80
N LYS A 109 -8.40 -6.99 -2.04
CA LYS A 109 -9.42 -6.68 -3.05
C LYS A 109 -10.12 -7.97 -3.48
N MET A 110 -11.01 -8.45 -2.59
CA MET A 110 -11.82 -9.65 -2.80
C MET A 110 -12.84 -9.43 -3.92
N PRO A 111 -13.51 -10.49 -4.45
CA PRO A 111 -14.63 -10.34 -5.37
C PRO A 111 -15.67 -9.34 -4.84
N GLY A 112 -15.91 -8.27 -5.59
CA GLY A 112 -16.76 -7.15 -5.19
C GLY A 112 -16.09 -6.09 -4.30
N GLY A 113 -14.78 -6.17 -4.07
CA GLY A 113 -14.04 -5.14 -3.36
C GLY A 113 -13.95 -3.83 -4.14
N ASP A 114 -14.02 -2.70 -3.42
CA ASP A 114 -14.02 -1.38 -4.04
C ASP A 114 -12.65 -0.97 -4.56
N GLY A 115 -12.65 0.07 -5.39
CA GLY A 115 -11.46 0.78 -5.84
C GLY A 115 -10.96 1.82 -4.85
N PHE A 116 -9.85 2.44 -5.20
CA PHE A 116 -9.35 3.65 -4.55
C PHE A 116 -9.40 4.78 -5.57
N LYS A 117 -10.02 5.89 -5.19
CA LYS A 117 -10.10 7.10 -6.01
C LYS A 117 -8.70 7.62 -6.32
N ALA A 118 -8.59 8.44 -7.35
CA ALA A 118 -7.34 9.09 -7.70
C ALA A 118 -6.81 9.95 -6.53
N HIS A 119 -5.55 9.73 -6.13
CA HIS A 119 -4.93 10.45 -5.03
C HIS A 119 -3.39 10.35 -5.09
N GLN A 120 -2.75 11.18 -4.30
CA GLN A 120 -1.35 11.02 -3.86
C GLN A 120 -1.38 10.54 -2.41
N ASP A 121 -0.53 9.60 -2.02
CA ASP A 121 -0.47 9.11 -0.63
C ASP A 121 -0.24 10.25 0.39
N VAL A 122 0.52 11.28 -0.01
CA VAL A 122 0.79 12.47 0.81
C VAL A 122 -0.48 13.25 1.17
N GLN A 123 -1.56 13.17 0.37
CA GLN A 123 -2.84 13.81 0.69
C GLN A 123 -3.47 13.28 1.99
N ALA A 124 -3.04 12.10 2.46
CA ALA A 124 -3.43 11.58 3.77
C ALA A 124 -2.64 12.23 4.95
N GLY A 125 -2.01 13.39 4.73
CA GLY A 125 -1.27 14.15 5.74
C GLY A 125 0.02 13.47 6.18
N TRP A 126 0.68 12.73 5.28
CA TRP A 126 1.93 12.04 5.60
C TRP A 126 3.12 13.01 5.68
N ASP A 127 3.04 14.17 5.06
CA ASP A 127 4.03 15.24 5.08
C ASP A 127 4.39 15.74 6.50
N LYS A 128 3.50 15.53 7.47
CA LYS A 128 3.78 15.84 8.89
C LYS A 128 4.70 14.82 9.58
N TYR A 129 4.97 13.67 8.95
CA TYR A 129 5.83 12.61 9.49
C TYR A 129 7.20 12.57 8.82
N ALA A 130 7.22 12.71 7.50
CA ALA A 130 8.43 12.80 6.69
C ALA A 130 8.11 13.53 5.37
N LYS A 131 9.12 14.15 4.74
CA LYS A 131 8.94 14.89 3.48
C LYS A 131 8.60 13.99 2.31
N LEU A 132 9.19 12.79 2.31
CA LEU A 132 9.03 11.82 1.25
C LEU A 132 8.82 10.42 1.82
N HIS A 133 7.85 9.72 1.27
CA HIS A 133 7.68 8.29 1.49
C HIS A 133 7.76 7.54 0.16
N ILE A 134 8.31 6.33 0.21
CA ILE A 134 8.28 5.40 -0.93
C ILE A 134 7.51 4.15 -0.48
N THR A 135 6.50 3.78 -1.25
CA THR A 135 5.70 2.59 -1.03
C THR A 135 6.17 1.46 -1.95
N ALA A 136 6.50 0.31 -1.39
CA ALA A 136 6.68 -0.95 -2.11
C ALA A 136 5.35 -1.71 -2.12
N LEU A 137 4.74 -1.87 -3.29
CA LEU A 137 3.61 -2.76 -3.53
C LEU A 137 4.15 -4.11 -3.98
N VAL A 138 3.84 -5.20 -3.26
CA VAL A 138 4.20 -6.57 -3.66
C VAL A 138 2.94 -7.33 -4.05
N THR A 139 2.93 -7.85 -5.27
CA THR A 139 1.78 -8.57 -5.84
C THR A 139 1.75 -10.00 -5.33
N ILE A 140 0.65 -10.38 -4.69
CA ILE A 140 0.39 -11.75 -4.21
C ILE A 140 -0.46 -12.52 -5.23
N ASP A 141 -1.52 -11.92 -5.73
CA ASP A 141 -2.36 -12.47 -6.79
C ASP A 141 -2.23 -11.59 -8.03
N ALA A 142 -2.25 -12.19 -9.23
CA ALA A 142 -2.14 -11.45 -10.50
C ALA A 142 -3.10 -10.26 -10.55
N SER A 143 -2.58 -9.12 -10.97
CA SER A 143 -3.28 -7.84 -10.94
C SER A 143 -3.36 -7.26 -12.36
N ASN A 144 -4.57 -7.13 -12.88
CA ASN A 144 -4.86 -6.67 -14.23
C ASN A 144 -6.00 -5.64 -14.23
N THR A 145 -6.37 -5.13 -15.39
CA THR A 145 -7.44 -4.13 -15.54
C THR A 145 -8.81 -4.62 -15.10
N GLU A 146 -9.09 -5.92 -15.23
CA GLU A 146 -10.40 -6.50 -14.91
C GLU A 146 -10.62 -6.59 -13.39
N ASN A 147 -9.55 -6.89 -12.63
CA ASN A 147 -9.62 -6.99 -11.16
C ASN A 147 -9.11 -5.73 -10.44
N GLY A 148 -8.99 -4.61 -11.17
CA GLY A 148 -8.67 -3.30 -10.63
C GLY A 148 -7.21 -3.14 -10.21
N CYS A 149 -6.25 -3.38 -11.13
CA CYS A 149 -4.83 -3.13 -10.90
C CYS A 149 -4.55 -1.66 -10.54
N LEU A 150 -3.34 -1.39 -10.06
CA LEU A 150 -2.89 -0.03 -9.84
C LEU A 150 -2.78 0.69 -11.19
N GLU A 151 -3.22 1.94 -11.24
CA GLU A 151 -3.02 2.88 -12.34
C GLU A 151 -2.22 4.06 -11.81
N ILE A 152 -1.14 4.45 -12.51
CA ILE A 152 -0.23 5.53 -12.10
C ILE A 152 -0.17 6.58 -13.20
N ALA A 153 -0.22 7.86 -12.81
CA ALA A 153 0.11 8.98 -13.69
C ALA A 153 1.59 9.34 -13.49
N ALA A 154 2.43 8.95 -14.45
CA ALA A 154 3.87 9.18 -14.42
C ALA A 154 4.23 10.68 -14.56
N ASN A 155 5.45 11.07 -14.12
CA ASN A 155 6.03 12.41 -14.29
C ASN A 155 5.22 13.54 -13.60
N HIS A 156 4.57 13.22 -12.45
CA HIS A 156 3.84 14.19 -11.64
C HIS A 156 4.29 14.26 -10.20
N HIS A 157 5.14 13.34 -9.74
CA HIS A 157 5.62 13.24 -8.35
C HIS A 157 6.50 14.44 -7.94
N ASP A 158 7.20 15.06 -8.88
CA ASP A 158 8.06 16.22 -8.67
C ASP A 158 7.31 17.56 -8.60
N LYS A 159 6.00 17.55 -8.81
CA LYS A 159 5.14 18.74 -8.76
C LYS A 159 4.63 19.08 -7.36
N GLY A 160 5.03 18.31 -6.36
CA GLY A 160 4.53 18.44 -5.00
C GLY A 160 3.09 17.96 -4.85
N LEU A 161 2.39 18.48 -3.84
CA LEU A 161 0.98 18.16 -3.59
C LEU A 161 0.10 18.74 -4.70
N ILE A 162 -0.63 17.87 -5.38
CA ILE A 162 -1.64 18.21 -6.39
C ILE A 162 -3.01 18.11 -5.71
N GLY A 163 -3.82 19.18 -5.80
CA GLY A 163 -5.10 19.23 -5.12
C GLY A 163 -4.99 19.53 -3.62
N GLU A 164 -5.96 19.07 -2.85
CA GLU A 164 -6.09 19.37 -1.42
C GLU A 164 -5.80 18.13 -0.55
N GLN A 165 -5.31 18.37 0.68
CA GLN A 165 -5.22 17.30 1.66
C GLN A 165 -6.60 16.72 1.96
N TRP A 166 -6.66 15.41 2.14
CA TRP A 166 -7.86 14.67 2.49
C TRP A 166 -8.99 14.73 1.45
N ALA A 167 -8.69 15.13 0.22
CA ALA A 167 -9.62 15.11 -0.90
C ALA A 167 -9.05 14.29 -2.06
N PRO A 168 -9.86 13.43 -2.73
CA PRO A 168 -9.39 12.74 -3.92
C PRO A 168 -9.14 13.76 -5.06
N LEU A 169 -8.23 13.39 -5.96
CA LEU A 169 -8.01 14.12 -7.21
C LEU A 169 -9.19 13.87 -8.16
N GLU A 170 -9.42 14.79 -9.09
CA GLU A 170 -10.37 14.56 -10.17
C GLU A 170 -9.90 13.39 -11.05
N GLU A 171 -10.79 12.44 -11.32
CA GLU A 171 -10.42 11.18 -11.98
C GLU A 171 -9.83 11.32 -13.36
N ASN A 172 -10.22 12.36 -14.10
CA ASN A 172 -9.78 12.60 -15.48
C ASN A 172 -8.76 13.75 -15.62
N ALA A 173 -8.26 14.28 -14.49
CA ALA A 173 -7.29 15.37 -14.51
C ALA A 173 -5.91 14.95 -15.04
N LEU A 174 -5.56 13.66 -14.95
CA LEU A 174 -4.26 13.12 -15.33
C LEU A 174 -4.40 11.86 -16.17
N ASP A 175 -3.35 11.53 -16.94
CA ASP A 175 -3.30 10.32 -17.77
C ASP A 175 -2.82 9.12 -16.96
N TYR A 176 -3.75 8.42 -16.31
CA TYR A 176 -3.48 7.21 -15.53
C TYR A 176 -3.29 6.00 -16.45
N LYS A 177 -2.18 5.30 -16.30
CA LYS A 177 -1.88 4.07 -17.04
C LYS A 177 -1.93 2.85 -16.13
N PRO A 178 -2.58 1.75 -16.56
CA PRO A 178 -2.64 0.53 -15.78
C PRO A 178 -1.25 -0.12 -15.66
N VAL A 179 -0.90 -0.54 -14.46
CA VAL A 179 0.32 -1.28 -14.16
C VAL A 179 -0.05 -2.71 -13.79
N GLN A 180 -0.10 -3.57 -14.79
CA GLN A 180 -0.40 -4.98 -14.59
C GLN A 180 0.81 -5.72 -14.04
N THR A 181 0.58 -6.61 -13.06
CA THR A 181 1.63 -7.35 -12.36
C THR A 181 1.24 -8.79 -12.11
N GLU A 182 2.26 -9.66 -12.11
CA GLU A 182 2.16 -11.08 -11.77
C GLU A 182 2.58 -11.33 -10.32
N PRO A 183 2.21 -12.45 -9.70
CA PRO A 183 2.65 -12.81 -8.35
C PRO A 183 4.17 -12.72 -8.19
N GLY A 184 4.60 -12.03 -7.16
CA GLY A 184 6.00 -11.77 -6.86
C GLY A 184 6.63 -10.55 -7.54
N ASP A 185 5.91 -9.87 -8.45
CA ASP A 185 6.32 -8.55 -8.94
C ASP A 185 6.20 -7.51 -7.82
N ALA A 186 7.04 -6.49 -7.88
CA ALA A 186 6.93 -5.33 -7.00
C ALA A 186 6.90 -4.01 -7.78
N ILE A 187 6.11 -3.06 -7.28
CA ILE A 187 6.09 -1.67 -7.75
C ILE A 187 6.55 -0.79 -6.60
N PHE A 188 7.56 0.02 -6.82
CA PHE A 188 8.00 1.07 -5.89
C PHE A 188 7.49 2.40 -6.42
N PHE A 189 6.80 3.18 -5.61
CA PHE A 189 6.30 4.49 -6.05
C PHE A 189 6.40 5.54 -4.94
N ASP A 190 6.64 6.76 -5.38
CA ASP A 190 6.76 7.97 -4.59
C ASP A 190 5.39 8.37 -4.02
N SER A 191 5.33 8.85 -2.78
CA SER A 191 4.08 9.29 -2.12
C SER A 191 3.41 10.48 -2.83
N TYR A 192 4.13 11.19 -3.68
CA TYR A 192 3.60 12.24 -4.54
C TYR A 192 3.20 11.73 -5.94
N ALA A 193 3.45 10.47 -6.30
CA ALA A 193 3.00 9.91 -7.57
C ALA A 193 1.47 9.71 -7.55
N PRO A 194 0.69 10.41 -8.40
CA PRO A 194 -0.75 10.24 -8.43
C PRO A 194 -1.11 8.84 -8.92
N HIS A 195 -2.01 8.18 -8.20
CA HIS A 195 -2.43 6.83 -8.54
C HIS A 195 -3.88 6.56 -8.15
N ARG A 196 -4.45 5.51 -8.71
CA ARG A 196 -5.81 5.04 -8.42
C ARG A 196 -5.93 3.54 -8.68
N SER A 197 -7.06 2.95 -8.36
CA SER A 197 -7.38 1.58 -8.81
C SER A 197 -8.89 1.37 -8.88
N GLY A 198 -9.37 0.69 -9.91
CA GLY A 198 -10.78 0.31 -10.06
C GLY A 198 -11.23 -0.75 -9.05
N PRO A 199 -12.54 -1.05 -8.94
CA PRO A 199 -13.05 -2.14 -8.14
C PRO A 199 -12.67 -3.51 -8.74
N ASN A 200 -12.74 -4.56 -7.93
CA ASN A 200 -12.62 -5.93 -8.39
C ASN A 200 -14.03 -6.51 -8.61
N LEU A 201 -14.51 -6.49 -9.84
CA LEU A 201 -15.80 -7.05 -10.20
C LEU A 201 -15.69 -8.50 -10.73
N THR A 202 -14.49 -9.10 -10.64
CA THR A 202 -14.25 -10.49 -11.03
C THR A 202 -14.57 -11.47 -9.89
N HIS A 203 -14.47 -12.75 -10.15
CA HIS A 203 -14.67 -13.81 -9.16
C HIS A 203 -13.39 -14.27 -8.46
N VAL A 204 -12.23 -13.67 -8.82
CA VAL A 204 -10.93 -13.99 -8.23
C VAL A 204 -10.47 -12.92 -7.25
N LYS A 205 -9.80 -13.32 -6.17
CA LYS A 205 -9.20 -12.38 -5.21
C LYS A 205 -7.97 -11.69 -5.81
N ARG A 206 -7.71 -10.45 -5.40
CA ARG A 206 -6.49 -9.70 -5.75
C ARG A 206 -5.88 -9.10 -4.50
N ARG A 207 -4.88 -9.77 -3.92
CA ARG A 207 -4.20 -9.32 -2.71
C ARG A 207 -2.84 -8.74 -3.05
N VAL A 208 -2.52 -7.65 -2.39
CA VAL A 208 -1.23 -6.98 -2.53
C VAL A 208 -0.76 -6.45 -1.17
N LEU A 209 0.55 -6.57 -0.91
CA LEU A 209 1.20 -5.90 0.21
C LEU A 209 1.52 -4.46 -0.19
N TYR A 210 1.36 -3.53 0.74
CA TYR A 210 1.87 -2.16 0.64
C TYR A 210 2.74 -1.89 1.86
N VAL A 211 4.01 -1.69 1.64
CA VAL A 211 4.99 -1.43 2.68
C VAL A 211 5.65 -0.09 2.40
N THR A 212 5.38 0.89 3.25
CA THR A 212 5.81 2.27 3.06
C THR A 212 6.97 2.60 3.99
N TYR A 213 7.96 3.29 3.45
CA TYR A 213 9.17 3.69 4.13
C TYR A 213 9.38 5.20 3.98
N ASN A 214 10.14 5.76 4.91
CA ASN A 214 10.76 7.07 4.79
C ASN A 214 12.28 6.94 4.99
N ALA A 215 13.03 7.99 4.65
CA ALA A 215 14.46 8.04 4.87
C ALA A 215 14.78 8.05 6.37
N MET A 216 15.80 7.30 6.80
CA MET A 216 16.18 7.20 8.22
C MET A 216 16.57 8.56 8.81
N SER A 217 17.16 9.45 8.02
CA SER A 217 17.49 10.82 8.43
C SER A 217 16.28 11.66 8.86
N GLU A 218 15.06 11.29 8.45
CA GLU A 218 13.82 11.96 8.84
C GLU A 218 13.18 11.36 10.12
N GLY A 219 13.78 10.31 10.68
CA GLY A 219 13.38 9.70 11.95
C GLY A 219 12.28 8.65 11.82
N ASP A 220 12.03 7.96 12.94
CA ASP A 220 10.96 6.97 13.06
C ASP A 220 9.68 7.61 13.57
N SER A 221 8.66 7.63 12.72
CA SER A 221 7.34 8.18 13.05
C SER A 221 6.22 7.10 13.06
N ARG A 222 6.59 5.81 12.98
CA ARG A 222 5.63 4.71 12.86
C ARG A 222 4.64 4.64 14.02
N GLU A 223 5.12 4.67 15.26
CA GLU A 223 4.24 4.61 16.45
C GLU A 223 3.29 5.81 16.48
N LYS A 224 3.82 7.00 16.22
CA LYS A 224 3.02 8.22 16.15
C LYS A 224 1.97 8.13 15.06
N TYR A 225 2.31 7.65 13.88
CA TYR A 225 1.36 7.46 12.77
C TYR A 225 0.20 6.55 13.16
N TYR A 226 0.47 5.38 13.73
CA TYR A 226 -0.60 4.44 14.11
C TYR A 226 -1.42 4.93 15.30
N SER A 227 -0.83 5.67 16.23
CA SER A 227 -1.58 6.35 17.30
C SER A 227 -2.56 7.38 16.74
N ASP A 228 -2.08 8.28 15.87
CA ASP A 228 -2.91 9.29 15.21
C ASP A 228 -4.02 8.65 14.35
N LYS A 229 -3.69 7.55 13.66
CA LYS A 229 -4.65 6.83 12.83
C LYS A 229 -5.75 6.15 13.66
N ARG A 230 -5.43 5.57 14.81
CA ARG A 230 -6.45 5.00 15.71
C ARG A 230 -7.40 6.06 16.26
N LEU A 231 -6.94 7.31 16.43
CA LEU A 231 -7.80 8.41 16.84
C LEU A 231 -8.69 8.91 15.69
N SER A 232 -8.16 8.96 14.47
CA SER A 232 -8.87 9.54 13.31
C SER A 232 -9.73 8.54 12.56
N TYR A 233 -9.22 7.33 12.32
CA TYR A 233 -9.91 6.27 11.57
C TYR A 233 -9.58 4.86 12.10
N PRO A 234 -10.08 4.50 13.30
CA PRO A 234 -9.85 3.18 13.90
C PRO A 234 -10.54 2.06 13.11
N PRO A 235 -10.10 0.79 13.28
CA PRO A 235 -10.82 -0.36 12.76
C PRO A 235 -12.21 -0.48 13.40
N ALA A 236 -13.15 -1.16 12.74
CA ALA A 236 -14.56 -1.21 13.15
C ALA A 236 -14.75 -1.63 14.62
N ILE A 237 -13.97 -2.62 15.09
CA ILE A 237 -14.03 -3.12 16.48
C ILE A 237 -13.64 -2.08 17.54
N GLU A 238 -12.90 -1.02 17.16
CA GLU A 238 -12.45 0.06 18.07
C GLU A 238 -13.29 1.33 17.93
N ARG A 239 -14.26 1.38 16.98
CA ARG A 239 -15.06 2.57 16.73
C ARG A 239 -16.02 2.87 17.89
N ASN A 240 -16.15 4.16 18.21
CA ASN A 240 -17.22 4.65 19.06
C ASN A 240 -18.52 4.68 18.24
N PRO A 241 -19.60 3.99 18.68
CA PRO A 241 -20.87 3.94 17.93
C PRO A 241 -21.55 5.31 17.77
N ASN A 242 -21.18 6.28 18.63
CA ASN A 242 -21.73 7.65 18.59
C ASN A 242 -20.92 8.63 17.74
N LYS A 243 -19.88 8.14 17.03
CA LYS A 243 -19.00 8.97 16.17
C LYS A 243 -18.98 8.43 14.76
N GLU A 244 -19.15 9.32 13.79
CA GLU A 244 -18.96 8.99 12.39
C GLU A 244 -17.46 8.98 12.02
N TYR A 245 -17.05 8.03 11.19
CA TYR A 245 -15.69 7.88 10.70
C TYR A 245 -15.72 7.76 9.18
N ILE A 246 -15.24 8.77 8.49
CA ILE A 246 -15.21 8.83 7.04
C ILE A 246 -13.80 8.54 6.54
N PHE A 247 -13.67 7.57 5.65
CA PHE A 247 -12.43 7.37 4.89
C PHE A 247 -12.35 8.42 3.80
N LYS A 248 -11.28 9.19 3.78
CA LYS A 248 -11.15 10.35 2.88
C LYS A 248 -10.27 10.05 1.66
N VAL A 249 -9.11 9.42 1.85
CA VAL A 249 -8.12 9.02 0.84
C VAL A 249 -7.29 7.82 1.32
#